data_467be55400936759b1779c7bedd577be
#
_entry.id   467be55400936759b1779c7bedd577be
#
_cell.length_a   1.000
_cell.length_b   1.000
_cell.length_c   1.000
_cell.angle_alpha   90.00
_cell.angle_beta   90.00
_cell.angle_gamma   90.00
#
_symmetry.space_group_name_H-M   'P 1'
#
loop_
_entity.id
_entity.type
_entity.pdbx_description
1 polymer ?
#
loop_
_entity_poly.entity_id
_entity_poly.type
_entity_poly.pdbx_seq_one_letter_code
_entity_poly.pdbx_strand_id
1 'polypeptide(L)'
;MTLPKISRRELHGQSRMPGRTGEAASGSQTIAVKVRSRLGGIPAITRLAMIGVAGGGLLAACSSSSSNASASVTTAPPSTVSASQAVPLVVYAAEGYDSAEVKAFQAATGIPTKLVDHSTGTLLAKIQAEGDHPQWGLLWTDGDAAYAALDQQGMLVKGFEPNTGTLTSLGEKLVPSDKSYIPTGLTVAGAIVYNSQTVSKPPTSWTDLTSPQWKGAVGMNNPAVSGPTYNVVAGILHQLGGVTQGEQYFKQLAANGLHVFTTNKVTLTSLLQGQIKLAIVQNSAGIGFEYKYPQLKVAYPTSVTDLPSVIGIDAKVSKTEQAEAEKFANFVYSPQGQAVMLSGDPHGDSLFFPIISGTSQHKLVPSLSSIPVQFIDPKVWGPRESAINQWFTANVVNG
;
A
#
# COMPACT_ATOMS: atom_id res chain seq x y z
N MET A 1 -32.36 55.12 -30.32
CA MET A 1 -31.74 55.19 -31.65
C MET A 1 -31.36 53.77 -32.05
N THR A 2 -32.31 53.17 -32.69
CA THR A 2 -32.38 52.62 -34.06
C THR A 2 -31.38 51.54 -34.40
N LEU A 3 -31.91 50.30 -34.44
CA LEU A 3 -31.36 49.14 -35.15
C LEU A 3 -31.37 49.38 -36.66
N PRO A 4 -30.63 48.59 -37.45
CA PRO A 4 -31.34 47.93 -38.54
C PRO A 4 -31.10 46.41 -38.61
N LYS A 5 -32.20 45.71 -38.96
CA LYS A 5 -32.28 44.34 -39.53
C LYS A 5 -31.87 44.42 -41.01
N ILE A 6 -31.50 43.25 -41.56
CA ILE A 6 -31.71 42.77 -42.97
C ILE A 6 -30.79 41.51 -43.10
N SER A 7 -31.09 40.39 -43.73
CA SER A 7 -32.18 39.74 -44.44
C SER A 7 -31.61 38.39 -44.93
N ARG A 8 -32.46 37.37 -44.92
CA ARG A 8 -32.21 36.01 -45.50
C ARG A 8 -31.94 36.10 -46.99
N ARG A 9 -31.09 35.20 -47.50
CA ARG A 9 -31.29 34.64 -48.84
C ARG A 9 -30.83 33.17 -48.86
N GLU A 10 -31.79 32.31 -49.17
CA GLU A 10 -31.65 30.91 -49.59
C GLU A 10 -31.04 30.88 -51.00
N LEU A 11 -30.28 29.81 -51.26
CA LEU A 11 -30.17 29.24 -52.60
C LEU A 11 -29.91 27.73 -52.52
N HIS A 12 -30.84 27.02 -53.12
CA HIS A 12 -30.83 25.58 -53.41
C HIS A 12 -29.75 25.23 -54.45
N GLY A 13 -29.21 24.01 -54.35
CA GLY A 13 -28.45 23.36 -55.38
C GLY A 13 -28.41 21.87 -55.18
N GLN A 14 -29.36 21.18 -55.81
CA GLN A 14 -29.37 19.70 -55.94
C GLN A 14 -28.41 19.28 -57.06
N SER A 15 -27.68 18.12 -56.88
CA SER A 15 -27.48 17.16 -57.96
C SER A 15 -26.92 15.80 -57.44
N ARG A 16 -27.79 14.85 -57.49
CA ARG A 16 -27.80 13.50 -58.09
C ARG A 16 -26.53 12.63 -57.92
N MET A 17 -26.81 11.47 -57.33
CA MET A 17 -26.03 10.19 -57.38
C MET A 17 -25.95 9.65 -58.83
N PRO A 18 -25.04 8.67 -59.06
CA PRO A 18 -25.55 7.32 -59.31
C PRO A 18 -24.87 6.23 -58.46
N GLY A 19 -25.68 5.22 -58.13
CA GLY A 19 -25.29 4.02 -57.43
C GLY A 19 -24.57 3.02 -58.31
N ARG A 20 -23.91 2.07 -57.62
CA ARG A 20 -23.65 0.72 -58.16
C ARG A 20 -23.63 -0.31 -57.03
N THR A 21 -24.47 -1.27 -57.21
CA THR A 21 -24.65 -2.53 -56.54
C THR A 21 -23.42 -3.44 -56.67
N GLY A 22 -23.12 -4.24 -55.65
CA GLY A 22 -22.15 -5.34 -55.70
C GLY A 22 -22.21 -6.14 -54.40
N GLU A 23 -22.83 -7.32 -54.51
CA GLU A 23 -23.05 -8.32 -53.44
C GLU A 23 -21.79 -8.99 -52.93
N ALA A 24 -21.95 -9.41 -51.65
CA ALA A 24 -21.49 -10.66 -51.04
C ALA A 24 -20.02 -11.05 -50.96
N ALA A 25 -19.53 -11.26 -49.75
CA ALA A 25 -19.17 -12.60 -49.26
C ALA A 25 -18.76 -12.56 -47.77
N SER A 26 -19.45 -13.33 -47.04
CA SER A 26 -19.19 -13.88 -45.69
C SER A 26 -17.78 -14.52 -45.63
N GLY A 27 -17.07 -14.26 -44.53
CA GLY A 27 -15.80 -14.91 -44.25
C GLY A 27 -15.40 -14.69 -42.79
N SER A 28 -16.16 -15.32 -41.88
CA SER A 28 -15.79 -15.45 -40.46
C SER A 28 -14.59 -16.41 -40.37
N GLN A 29 -13.39 -15.92 -40.12
CA GLN A 29 -12.25 -16.76 -39.73
C GLN A 29 -12.04 -16.69 -38.24
N THR A 30 -12.57 -17.73 -37.56
CA THR A 30 -12.26 -18.05 -36.18
C THR A 30 -10.84 -18.60 -36.11
N ILE A 31 -9.89 -17.85 -35.54
CA ILE A 31 -8.55 -18.36 -35.22
C ILE A 31 -8.63 -19.11 -33.90
N ALA A 32 -8.70 -20.44 -33.99
CA ALA A 32 -8.56 -21.33 -32.85
C ALA A 32 -7.07 -21.45 -32.48
N VAL A 33 -6.67 -20.85 -31.37
CA VAL A 33 -5.33 -21.07 -30.78
C VAL A 33 -5.35 -22.40 -30.04
N LYS A 34 -4.67 -23.38 -30.61
CA LYS A 34 -4.48 -24.73 -30.08
C LYS A 34 -3.35 -24.70 -29.04
N VAL A 35 -3.70 -24.61 -27.76
CA VAL A 35 -2.74 -24.78 -26.66
C VAL A 35 -2.39 -26.26 -26.56
N ARG A 36 -1.17 -26.63 -26.92
CA ARG A 36 -0.57 -27.95 -26.65
C ARG A 36 -0.05 -27.98 -25.23
N SER A 37 -0.74 -28.65 -24.33
CA SER A 37 -0.22 -29.07 -23.04
C SER A 37 0.82 -30.19 -23.25
N ARG A 38 2.08 -29.91 -22.97
CA ARG A 38 3.10 -30.96 -22.77
C ARG A 38 3.12 -31.31 -21.28
N LEU A 39 2.51 -32.43 -20.96
CA LEU A 39 2.73 -33.16 -19.72
C LEU A 39 4.13 -33.83 -19.81
N GLY A 40 5.10 -33.30 -19.08
CA GLY A 40 6.37 -33.96 -18.81
C GLY A 40 6.27 -34.71 -17.49
N GLY A 41 6.45 -36.01 -17.53
CA GLY A 41 6.34 -36.90 -16.39
C GLY A 41 7.42 -36.69 -15.32
N ILE A 42 7.02 -36.82 -14.07
CA ILE A 42 7.89 -36.87 -12.89
C ILE A 42 8.17 -38.35 -12.60
N PRO A 43 9.42 -38.81 -12.47
CA PRO A 43 9.70 -40.19 -12.03
C PRO A 43 9.53 -40.30 -10.52
N ALA A 44 8.82 -41.37 -10.12
CA ALA A 44 8.66 -41.82 -8.76
C ALA A 44 10.02 -42.27 -8.20
N ILE A 45 10.44 -41.75 -7.05
CA ILE A 45 11.55 -42.25 -6.27
C ILE A 45 11.02 -43.09 -5.10
N THR A 46 11.41 -44.33 -5.17
CA THR A 46 11.16 -45.48 -4.32
C THR A 46 11.50 -45.25 -2.84
N ARG A 47 10.55 -45.62 -1.99
CA ARG A 47 10.77 -45.80 -0.55
C ARG A 47 11.70 -47.01 -0.33
N LEU A 48 12.77 -46.82 0.44
CA LEU A 48 13.53 -47.94 1.02
C LEU A 48 13.43 -47.85 2.55
N ALA A 49 12.74 -48.81 3.15
CA ALA A 49 12.72 -49.06 4.57
C ALA A 49 13.93 -49.97 4.93
N MET A 50 14.65 -49.65 5.99
CA MET A 50 15.53 -50.61 6.65
C MET A 50 15.26 -50.61 8.14
N ILE A 51 14.98 -51.82 8.57
CA ILE A 51 14.76 -52.32 9.92
C ILE A 51 16.11 -52.86 10.43
N GLY A 52 16.29 -52.78 11.74
CA GLY A 52 17.17 -53.67 12.52
C GLY A 52 18.26 -52.90 13.27
N VAL A 53 18.69 -53.24 14.46
CA VAL A 53 18.49 -54.37 15.38
C VAL A 53 19.14 -53.95 16.72
N ALA A 54 18.61 -54.47 17.80
CA ALA A 54 18.97 -54.27 19.20
C ALA A 54 20.35 -54.90 19.59
N GLY A 55 20.87 -54.44 20.74
CA GLY A 55 21.94 -55.07 21.50
C GLY A 55 22.46 -54.06 22.53
N GLY A 56 22.26 -54.09 23.76
CA GLY A 56 22.37 -55.10 24.82
C GLY A 56 23.78 -55.05 25.45
N GLY A 57 23.89 -54.49 26.67
CA GLY A 57 25.15 -54.61 27.40
C GLY A 57 25.18 -53.87 28.76
N LEU A 58 24.69 -54.50 29.82
CA LEU A 58 24.99 -54.14 31.21
C LEU A 58 26.45 -54.48 31.52
N LEU A 59 27.10 -53.63 32.30
CA LEU A 59 28.00 -54.10 33.36
C LEU A 59 28.25 -53.00 34.41
N ALA A 60 27.88 -53.30 35.62
CA ALA A 60 28.16 -52.56 36.85
C ALA A 60 29.57 -52.84 37.32
N ALA A 61 30.23 -51.86 37.89
CA ALA A 61 31.34 -52.11 38.85
C ALA A 61 31.36 -50.99 39.89
N CYS A 62 31.03 -51.34 41.12
CA CYS A 62 31.28 -50.55 42.31
C CYS A 62 32.76 -50.60 42.68
N SER A 63 33.33 -49.47 43.06
CA SER A 63 34.44 -49.47 44.02
C SER A 63 34.45 -48.18 44.82
N SER A 64 34.33 -48.35 46.12
CA SER A 64 34.45 -47.39 47.21
C SER A 64 35.91 -47.02 47.48
N SER A 65 36.23 -45.77 47.76
CA SER A 65 37.10 -45.38 48.90
C SER A 65 37.27 -43.88 49.06
N SER A 66 36.86 -43.42 50.23
CA SER A 66 37.44 -42.48 51.23
C SER A 66 37.99 -41.11 50.80
N SER A 67 37.26 -40.11 51.29
CA SER A 67 37.66 -38.91 52.06
C SER A 67 38.95 -38.14 51.70
N ASN A 68 38.75 -36.89 51.24
CA ASN A 68 39.46 -35.72 51.81
C ASN A 68 38.66 -34.46 51.58
N ALA A 69 38.37 -33.74 52.64
CA ALA A 69 37.68 -32.45 52.63
C ALA A 69 38.65 -31.35 52.14
N SER A 70 38.35 -30.72 51.03
CA SER A 70 38.87 -29.44 50.69
C SER A 70 37.69 -28.55 50.26
N ALA A 71 37.48 -27.48 51.03
CA ALA A 71 36.45 -26.51 50.75
C ALA A 71 36.72 -25.81 49.39
N SER A 72 36.01 -26.26 48.39
CA SER A 72 35.94 -25.57 47.08
C SER A 72 34.76 -24.62 47.11
N VAL A 73 35.05 -23.34 46.97
CA VAL A 73 34.05 -22.30 46.69
C VAL A 73 33.40 -22.65 45.38
N THR A 74 32.19 -23.19 45.47
CA THR A 74 31.34 -23.46 44.29
C THR A 74 30.81 -22.14 43.80
N THR A 75 31.47 -21.53 42.83
CA THR A 75 30.85 -20.54 41.96
C THR A 75 29.79 -21.27 41.16
N ALA A 76 28.54 -21.04 41.49
CA ALA A 76 27.41 -21.49 40.68
C ALA A 76 27.63 -21.01 39.22
N PRO A 77 27.44 -21.91 38.23
CA PRO A 77 27.46 -21.46 36.85
C PRO A 77 26.39 -20.38 36.67
N PRO A 78 26.66 -19.34 35.83
CA PRO A 78 25.64 -18.34 35.55
C PRO A 78 24.41 -19.08 35.04
N SER A 79 23.28 -18.87 35.69
CA SER A 79 21.99 -19.37 35.23
C SER A 79 21.85 -18.90 33.79
N THR A 80 21.99 -19.82 32.85
CA THR A 80 21.54 -19.60 31.48
C THR A 80 20.05 -19.34 31.61
N VAL A 81 19.67 -18.07 31.56
CA VAL A 81 18.27 -17.65 31.33
C VAL A 81 17.88 -18.43 30.08
N SER A 82 17.03 -19.43 30.26
CA SER A 82 16.39 -20.12 29.12
C SER A 82 15.86 -19.00 28.24
N ALA A 83 16.40 -18.91 27.06
CA ALA A 83 15.79 -18.05 26.03
C ALA A 83 14.35 -18.56 25.91
N SER A 84 13.43 -17.87 26.53
CA SER A 84 12.00 -18.05 26.28
C SER A 84 11.92 -18.10 24.77
N GLN A 85 11.41 -19.21 24.20
CA GLN A 85 11.25 -19.30 22.76
C GLN A 85 10.36 -18.10 22.37
N ALA A 86 10.97 -17.07 21.81
CA ALA A 86 10.24 -15.90 21.37
C ALA A 86 9.21 -16.36 20.35
N VAL A 87 7.95 -16.05 20.58
CA VAL A 87 6.89 -16.30 19.59
C VAL A 87 7.26 -15.46 18.37
N PRO A 88 7.35 -16.03 17.16
CA PRO A 88 7.68 -15.23 15.99
C PRO A 88 6.61 -14.14 15.79
N LEU A 89 7.02 -12.88 15.77
CA LEU A 89 6.15 -11.78 15.38
C LEU A 89 5.79 -11.93 13.90
N VAL A 90 4.51 -11.86 13.55
CA VAL A 90 4.05 -11.80 12.15
C VAL A 90 3.67 -10.37 11.79
N VAL A 91 4.42 -9.78 10.88
CA VAL A 91 4.18 -8.42 10.35
C VAL A 91 3.54 -8.52 8.99
N TYR A 92 2.33 -7.97 8.85
CA TYR A 92 1.69 -7.71 7.57
C TYR A 92 2.03 -6.29 7.15
N ALA A 93 2.70 -6.12 6.01
CA ALA A 93 3.11 -4.80 5.58
C ALA A 93 2.98 -4.59 4.07
N ALA A 94 2.85 -3.32 3.68
CA ALA A 94 2.78 -2.86 2.31
C ALA A 94 3.60 -1.57 2.13
N GLU A 95 4.79 -1.54 2.70
CA GLU A 95 5.70 -0.39 2.68
C GLU A 95 6.98 -0.77 1.92
N GLY A 96 7.49 0.10 1.06
CA GLY A 96 8.69 -0.21 0.29
C GLY A 96 9.96 -0.44 1.13
N TYR A 97 9.98 0.03 2.38
CA TYR A 97 11.08 -0.15 3.34
C TYR A 97 10.84 -1.27 4.38
N ASP A 98 9.71 -1.96 4.38
CA ASP A 98 9.32 -2.93 5.41
C ASP A 98 10.29 -4.10 5.57
N SER A 99 10.79 -4.64 4.46
CA SER A 99 11.79 -5.71 4.47
C SER A 99 13.11 -5.28 5.11
N ALA A 100 13.52 -4.03 4.90
CA ALA A 100 14.70 -3.47 5.53
C ALA A 100 14.49 -3.28 7.05
N GLU A 101 13.30 -2.81 7.45
CA GLU A 101 12.93 -2.64 8.86
C GLU A 101 12.86 -3.96 9.61
N VAL A 102 12.19 -4.96 9.07
CA VAL A 102 12.12 -6.29 9.68
C VAL A 102 13.51 -6.88 9.88
N LYS A 103 14.38 -6.76 8.87
CA LYS A 103 15.76 -7.23 8.97
C LYS A 103 16.56 -6.49 10.04
N ALA A 104 16.43 -5.17 10.12
CA ALA A 104 17.12 -4.35 11.10
C ALA A 104 16.60 -4.61 12.52
N PHE A 105 15.29 -4.76 12.70
CA PHE A 105 14.66 -5.15 13.96
C PHE A 105 15.16 -6.51 14.46
N GLN A 106 15.17 -7.53 13.60
CA GLN A 106 15.70 -8.85 13.95
C GLN A 106 17.18 -8.79 14.37
N ALA A 107 17.98 -8.00 13.65
CA ALA A 107 19.41 -7.84 13.98
C ALA A 107 19.62 -7.13 15.33
N ALA A 108 18.76 -6.15 15.65
CA ALA A 108 18.87 -5.39 16.90
C ALA A 108 18.34 -6.12 18.13
N THR A 109 17.31 -6.97 17.96
CA THR A 109 16.56 -7.55 19.08
C THR A 109 16.69 -9.06 19.22
N GLY A 110 17.08 -9.75 18.16
CA GLY A 110 17.07 -11.22 18.09
C GLY A 110 15.66 -11.83 18.02
N ILE A 111 14.59 -11.02 17.90
CA ILE A 111 13.21 -11.51 17.83
C ILE A 111 12.94 -12.03 16.41
N PRO A 112 12.58 -13.32 16.25
CA PRO A 112 12.20 -13.87 14.96
C PRO A 112 10.97 -13.14 14.43
N THR A 113 11.05 -12.58 13.23
CA THR A 113 9.95 -11.82 12.62
C THR A 113 9.68 -12.33 11.21
N LYS A 114 8.42 -12.64 10.94
CA LYS A 114 7.95 -13.06 9.62
C LYS A 114 7.25 -11.91 8.94
N LEU A 115 7.80 -11.46 7.83
CA LEU A 115 7.14 -10.47 6.95
C LEU A 115 6.19 -11.17 5.99
N VAL A 116 4.99 -10.62 5.86
CA VAL A 116 4.02 -10.93 4.81
C VAL A 116 3.78 -9.63 4.04
N ASP A 117 4.56 -9.46 2.99
CA ASP A 117 4.55 -8.28 2.11
C ASP A 117 3.56 -8.52 0.96
N HIS A 118 2.50 -7.73 0.92
CA HIS A 118 1.47 -7.72 -0.12
C HIS A 118 0.87 -6.31 -0.25
N SER A 119 0.05 -6.09 -1.28
CA SER A 119 -0.71 -4.85 -1.39
C SER A 119 -1.70 -4.69 -0.22
N THR A 120 -1.96 -3.47 0.21
CA THR A 120 -2.88 -3.14 1.32
C THR A 120 -4.22 -3.86 1.17
N GLY A 121 -4.84 -3.82 -0.02
CA GLY A 121 -6.12 -4.49 -0.26
C GLY A 121 -6.04 -6.01 -0.09
N THR A 122 -4.93 -6.64 -0.49
CA THR A 122 -4.71 -8.08 -0.28
C THR A 122 -4.57 -8.42 1.21
N LEU A 123 -3.84 -7.60 1.97
CA LEU A 123 -3.68 -7.78 3.42
C LEU A 123 -5.01 -7.60 4.15
N LEU A 124 -5.79 -6.58 3.82
CA LEU A 124 -7.10 -6.35 4.43
C LEU A 124 -8.09 -7.49 4.12
N ALA A 125 -8.09 -8.00 2.88
CA ALA A 125 -8.91 -9.15 2.51
C ALA A 125 -8.48 -10.41 3.29
N LYS A 126 -7.19 -10.60 3.50
CA LYS A 126 -6.65 -11.70 4.30
C LYS A 126 -7.04 -11.57 5.77
N ILE A 127 -6.93 -10.38 6.37
CA ILE A 127 -7.36 -10.10 7.74
C ILE A 127 -8.85 -10.41 7.91
N GLN A 128 -9.69 -9.98 6.98
CA GLN A 128 -11.14 -10.27 7.02
C GLN A 128 -11.43 -11.78 6.90
N ALA A 129 -10.67 -12.52 6.09
CA ALA A 129 -10.84 -13.96 5.95
C ALA A 129 -10.38 -14.75 7.18
N GLU A 130 -9.40 -14.25 7.93
CA GLU A 130 -8.90 -14.85 9.18
C GLU A 130 -9.87 -14.65 10.35
N GLY A 131 -10.61 -13.56 10.36
CA GLY A 131 -11.69 -13.30 11.30
C GLY A 131 -11.24 -13.35 12.78
N ASP A 132 -11.75 -14.36 13.51
CA ASP A 132 -11.43 -14.55 14.94
C ASP A 132 -10.13 -15.35 15.17
N HIS A 133 -9.43 -15.75 14.11
CA HIS A 133 -8.18 -16.50 14.15
C HIS A 133 -7.07 -15.77 13.41
N PRO A 134 -6.66 -14.57 13.86
CA PRO A 134 -5.67 -13.76 13.17
C PRO A 134 -4.32 -14.49 13.04
N GLN A 135 -3.67 -14.27 11.91
CA GLN A 135 -2.34 -14.80 11.62
C GLN A 135 -1.30 -13.68 11.54
N TRP A 136 -1.63 -12.51 12.05
CA TRP A 136 -0.80 -11.30 12.08
C TRP A 136 -0.75 -10.71 13.49
N GLY A 137 0.40 -10.23 13.91
CA GLY A 137 0.56 -9.52 15.17
C GLY A 137 0.59 -8.00 14.98
N LEU A 138 1.05 -7.56 13.80
CA LEU A 138 1.19 -6.15 13.44
C LEU A 138 0.84 -5.94 11.97
N LEU A 139 0.04 -4.91 11.70
CA LEU A 139 -0.23 -4.39 10.36
C LEU A 139 0.50 -3.06 10.17
N TRP A 140 1.19 -2.88 9.03
CA TRP A 140 1.88 -1.64 8.67
C TRP A 140 1.64 -1.29 7.21
N THR A 141 0.83 -0.28 6.96
CA THR A 141 0.44 0.14 5.60
C THR A 141 0.16 1.64 5.55
N ASP A 142 0.16 2.19 4.35
CA ASP A 142 -0.32 3.53 4.08
C ASP A 142 -1.85 3.64 4.18
N GLY A 143 -2.32 4.71 4.83
CA GLY A 143 -3.73 5.09 4.96
C GLY A 143 -4.38 4.64 6.26
N ASP A 144 -4.82 5.61 7.06
CA ASP A 144 -5.43 5.41 8.39
C ASP A 144 -6.91 5.00 8.35
N ALA A 145 -7.57 5.16 7.22
CA ALA A 145 -8.98 4.77 7.02
C ALA A 145 -9.21 3.28 7.33
N ALA A 146 -8.35 2.40 6.82
CA ALA A 146 -8.43 0.96 7.07
C ALA A 146 -8.30 0.64 8.57
N TYR A 147 -7.42 1.34 9.28
CA TYR A 147 -7.23 1.15 10.73
C TYR A 147 -8.44 1.64 11.54
N ALA A 148 -9.05 2.74 11.14
CA ALA A 148 -10.30 3.19 11.77
C ALA A 148 -11.44 2.17 11.59
N ALA A 149 -11.49 1.47 10.44
CA ALA A 149 -12.44 0.40 10.22
C ALA A 149 -12.13 -0.85 11.07
N LEU A 150 -10.86 -1.24 11.20
CA LEU A 150 -10.43 -2.35 12.04
C LEU A 150 -10.64 -2.04 13.53
N ASP A 151 -10.41 -0.79 13.96
CA ASP A 151 -10.68 -0.35 15.32
C ASP A 151 -12.17 -0.44 15.67
N GLN A 152 -13.06 0.00 14.78
CA GLN A 152 -14.51 -0.15 14.98
C GLN A 152 -14.96 -1.60 15.13
N GLN A 153 -14.21 -2.55 14.54
CA GLN A 153 -14.43 -3.98 14.69
C GLN A 153 -13.79 -4.57 15.96
N GLY A 154 -13.10 -3.73 16.76
CA GLY A 154 -12.41 -4.17 17.97
C GLY A 154 -11.18 -5.04 17.70
N MET A 155 -10.57 -4.92 16.52
CA MET A 155 -9.45 -5.73 16.12
C MET A 155 -8.09 -5.18 16.55
N LEU A 156 -8.02 -3.92 17.00
CA LEU A 156 -6.76 -3.26 17.34
C LEU A 156 -6.58 -3.07 18.85
N VAL A 157 -5.33 -3.20 19.32
CA VAL A 157 -4.92 -2.83 20.67
C VAL A 157 -5.08 -1.32 20.83
N LYS A 158 -5.71 -0.90 21.96
CA LYS A 158 -5.90 0.52 22.28
C LYS A 158 -4.92 0.99 23.35
N GLY A 159 -4.62 2.29 23.35
CA GLY A 159 -3.81 2.92 24.38
C GLY A 159 -2.31 2.66 24.24
N PHE A 160 -1.84 2.09 23.13
CA PHE A 160 -0.41 1.90 22.90
C PHE A 160 0.25 3.24 22.51
N GLU A 161 1.31 3.58 23.24
CA GLU A 161 2.18 4.72 22.92
C GLU A 161 3.62 4.24 22.82
N PRO A 162 4.33 4.52 21.72
CA PRO A 162 5.74 4.23 21.63
C PRO A 162 6.52 4.95 22.73
N ASN A 163 7.46 4.25 23.36
CA ASN A 163 8.34 4.79 24.39
C ASN A 163 9.67 5.33 23.84
N THR A 164 9.84 5.29 22.53
CA THR A 164 10.99 5.79 21.79
C THR A 164 10.49 6.79 20.75
N GLY A 165 11.22 7.87 20.54
CA GLY A 165 10.79 8.91 19.60
C GLY A 165 9.58 9.72 20.11
N THR A 166 9.48 10.96 19.65
CA THR A 166 8.40 11.88 20.01
C THR A 166 7.76 12.38 18.72
N LEU A 167 6.45 12.34 18.64
CA LEU A 167 5.73 12.91 17.51
C LEU A 167 5.93 14.43 17.43
N THR A 168 5.97 14.95 16.22
CA THR A 168 5.79 16.38 15.96
C THR A 168 4.31 16.76 16.16
N SER A 169 3.99 18.04 16.25
CA SER A 169 2.60 18.51 16.30
C SER A 169 1.74 18.06 15.11
N LEU A 170 2.38 17.76 13.96
CA LEU A 170 1.69 17.16 12.81
C LEU A 170 1.39 15.69 13.07
N GLY A 171 2.37 14.95 13.57
CA GLY A 171 2.19 13.53 13.91
C GLY A 171 1.13 13.32 14.98
N GLU A 172 1.08 14.17 16.01
CA GLU A 172 0.07 14.11 17.08
C GLU A 172 -1.38 14.23 16.56
N LYS A 173 -1.59 15.01 15.50
CA LYS A 173 -2.92 15.17 14.87
C LYS A 173 -3.41 13.92 14.14
N LEU A 174 -2.51 13.01 13.79
CA LEU A 174 -2.82 11.77 13.07
C LEU A 174 -3.09 10.60 14.02
N VAL A 175 -2.85 10.77 15.33
CA VAL A 175 -3.11 9.73 16.33
C VAL A 175 -4.60 9.77 16.71
N PRO A 176 -5.33 8.63 16.64
CA PRO A 176 -6.71 8.58 17.12
C PRO A 176 -6.79 8.75 18.63
N SER A 177 -7.92 9.27 19.13
CA SER A 177 -8.11 9.59 20.54
C SER A 177 -7.97 8.39 21.50
N ASP A 178 -8.21 7.18 21.00
CA ASP A 178 -8.09 5.93 21.76
C ASP A 178 -6.75 5.20 21.50
N LYS A 179 -5.88 5.80 20.67
CA LYS A 179 -4.54 5.25 20.35
C LYS A 179 -4.59 3.80 19.88
N SER A 180 -5.57 3.49 19.05
CA SER A 180 -5.73 2.17 18.45
C SER A 180 -4.74 1.91 17.30
N TYR A 181 -4.11 2.95 16.75
CA TYR A 181 -3.03 2.89 15.79
C TYR A 181 -2.10 4.09 15.92
N ILE A 182 -0.90 3.98 15.36
CA ILE A 182 0.12 5.03 15.44
C ILE A 182 0.68 5.36 14.04
N PRO A 183 0.83 6.64 13.67
CA PRO A 183 1.44 7.05 12.42
C PRO A 183 2.97 6.97 12.49
N THR A 184 3.65 6.56 11.43
CA THR A 184 5.12 6.43 11.36
C THR A 184 5.78 7.42 10.41
N GLY A 185 5.03 7.91 9.43
CA GLY A 185 5.41 8.89 8.42
C GLY A 185 4.18 9.48 7.76
N LEU A 186 4.34 10.48 6.93
CA LEU A 186 3.26 11.09 6.16
C LEU A 186 3.67 11.24 4.70
N THR A 187 2.84 10.81 3.78
CA THR A 187 2.87 11.15 2.36
C THR A 187 1.58 11.84 1.96
N VAL A 188 1.35 12.10 0.69
CA VAL A 188 0.06 12.59 0.20
C VAL A 188 -0.42 11.76 -0.97
N ALA A 189 -1.71 11.45 -0.96
CA ALA A 189 -2.41 10.73 -2.00
C ALA A 189 -2.98 11.69 -3.05
N GLY A 190 -2.82 11.37 -4.33
CA GLY A 190 -3.40 12.14 -5.42
C GLY A 190 -2.45 13.12 -6.11
N ALA A 191 -1.13 12.93 -6.03
CA ALA A 191 -0.21 13.62 -6.90
C ALA A 191 -0.47 13.23 -8.38
N ILE A 192 -0.42 14.21 -9.29
CA ILE A 192 -0.52 13.99 -10.72
C ILE A 192 0.88 14.03 -11.31
N VAL A 193 1.34 12.90 -11.85
CA VAL A 193 2.60 12.80 -12.58
C VAL A 193 2.32 12.94 -14.08
N TYR A 194 3.09 13.77 -14.76
CA TYR A 194 2.95 14.00 -16.19
C TYR A 194 4.29 14.17 -16.89
N ASN A 195 4.34 13.96 -18.20
CA ASN A 195 5.52 14.24 -19.01
C ASN A 195 5.50 15.68 -19.49
N SER A 196 6.42 16.53 -19.00
CA SER A 196 6.50 17.96 -19.33
C SER A 196 6.85 18.25 -20.77
N GLN A 197 7.37 17.27 -21.52
CA GLN A 197 7.62 17.42 -22.96
C GLN A 197 6.34 17.30 -23.80
N THR A 198 5.29 16.67 -23.25
CA THR A 198 4.02 16.44 -23.96
C THR A 198 2.83 17.14 -23.34
N VAL A 199 2.94 17.53 -22.07
CA VAL A 199 1.92 18.25 -21.30
C VAL A 199 2.51 19.57 -20.78
N SER A 200 2.17 20.68 -21.40
CA SER A 200 2.67 22.00 -21.01
C SER A 200 1.93 22.61 -19.82
N LYS A 201 0.67 22.22 -19.61
CA LYS A 201 -0.19 22.69 -18.51
C LYS A 201 -0.91 21.48 -17.90
N PRO A 202 -0.45 20.97 -16.76
CA PRO A 202 -1.14 19.88 -16.06
C PRO A 202 -2.47 20.38 -15.47
N PRO A 203 -3.42 19.49 -15.18
CA PRO A 203 -4.65 19.82 -14.47
C PRO A 203 -4.36 20.44 -13.11
N THR A 204 -5.20 21.41 -12.72
CA THR A 204 -5.09 22.10 -11.43
C THR A 204 -6.20 21.72 -10.45
N SER A 205 -7.22 21.03 -10.96
CA SER A 205 -8.34 20.51 -10.16
C SER A 205 -8.69 19.08 -10.59
N TRP A 206 -9.39 18.35 -9.73
CA TRP A 206 -9.89 17.02 -10.07
C TRP A 206 -10.91 17.08 -11.22
N THR A 207 -11.76 18.11 -11.26
CA THR A 207 -12.77 18.28 -12.29
C THR A 207 -12.18 18.53 -13.68
N ASP A 208 -10.97 19.07 -13.77
CA ASP A 208 -10.29 19.26 -15.06
C ASP A 208 -10.07 17.91 -15.78
N LEU A 209 -9.91 16.81 -15.05
CA LEU A 209 -9.63 15.48 -15.61
C LEU A 209 -10.79 14.90 -16.42
N THR A 210 -12.01 15.39 -16.23
CA THR A 210 -13.18 14.98 -17.02
C THR A 210 -13.30 15.75 -18.34
N SER A 211 -12.43 16.74 -18.56
CA SER A 211 -12.39 17.52 -19.80
C SER A 211 -12.03 16.64 -21.01
N PRO A 212 -12.64 16.90 -22.20
CA PRO A 212 -12.36 16.15 -23.42
C PRO A 212 -10.87 16.10 -23.84
N GLN A 213 -10.07 17.10 -23.45
CA GLN A 213 -8.63 17.13 -23.73
C GLN A 213 -7.87 15.97 -23.07
N TRP A 214 -8.40 15.39 -21.98
CA TRP A 214 -7.82 14.28 -21.25
C TRP A 214 -8.49 12.93 -21.54
N LYS A 215 -9.31 12.86 -22.59
CA LYS A 215 -9.99 11.62 -22.96
C LYS A 215 -8.98 10.51 -23.24
N GLY A 216 -9.10 9.37 -22.52
CA GLY A 216 -8.21 8.25 -22.63
C GLY A 216 -6.76 8.52 -22.20
N ALA A 217 -6.51 9.62 -21.47
CA ALA A 217 -5.17 10.05 -21.12
C ALA A 217 -4.83 9.97 -19.62
N VAL A 218 -5.80 9.63 -18.77
CA VAL A 218 -5.65 9.57 -17.32
C VAL A 218 -5.54 8.13 -16.86
N GLY A 219 -4.60 7.86 -15.96
CA GLY A 219 -4.46 6.57 -15.29
C GLY A 219 -4.34 6.71 -13.79
N MET A 220 -4.85 5.74 -13.04
CA MET A 220 -4.70 5.60 -11.60
C MET A 220 -4.65 4.13 -11.18
N ASN A 221 -4.30 3.84 -9.94
CA ASN A 221 -4.39 2.47 -9.45
C ASN A 221 -5.84 2.10 -9.08
N ASN A 222 -6.09 0.80 -8.90
CA ASN A 222 -7.35 0.30 -8.35
C ASN A 222 -7.40 0.51 -6.83
N PRO A 223 -8.36 1.26 -6.28
CA PRO A 223 -8.46 1.49 -4.84
C PRO A 223 -8.73 0.22 -4.03
N ALA A 224 -9.33 -0.80 -4.62
CA ALA A 224 -9.51 -2.10 -3.97
C ALA A 224 -8.21 -2.90 -3.79
N VAL A 225 -7.11 -2.48 -4.45
CA VAL A 225 -5.78 -3.11 -4.35
C VAL A 225 -4.81 -2.23 -3.60
N SER A 226 -4.82 -0.93 -3.88
CA SER A 226 -3.87 0.07 -3.37
C SER A 226 -4.52 0.94 -2.30
N GLY A 227 -4.07 0.82 -1.05
CA GLY A 227 -4.50 1.68 0.06
C GLY A 227 -4.32 3.17 -0.22
N PRO A 228 -3.14 3.63 -0.70
CA PRO A 228 -2.95 5.01 -1.13
C PRO A 228 -4.02 5.49 -2.11
N THR A 229 -4.47 4.63 -3.02
CA THR A 229 -5.49 5.00 -4.00
C THR A 229 -6.89 5.10 -3.39
N TYR A 230 -7.18 4.33 -2.34
CA TYR A 230 -8.42 4.55 -1.59
C TYR A 230 -8.46 5.97 -1.00
N ASN A 231 -7.35 6.44 -0.40
CA ASN A 231 -7.27 7.82 0.11
C ASN A 231 -7.45 8.87 -1.00
N VAL A 232 -6.97 8.63 -2.23
CA VAL A 232 -7.29 9.50 -3.39
C VAL A 232 -8.79 9.55 -3.62
N VAL A 233 -9.44 8.39 -3.70
CA VAL A 233 -10.88 8.28 -3.95
C VAL A 233 -11.67 8.96 -2.83
N ALA A 234 -11.41 8.60 -1.57
CA ALA A 234 -12.08 9.17 -0.40
C ALA A 234 -11.92 10.70 -0.33
N GLY A 235 -10.71 11.20 -0.60
CA GLY A 235 -10.44 12.64 -0.63
C GLY A 235 -11.20 13.38 -1.74
N ILE A 236 -11.30 12.80 -2.94
CA ILE A 236 -12.10 13.37 -4.04
C ILE A 236 -13.58 13.34 -3.67
N LEU A 237 -14.08 12.25 -3.12
CA LEU A 237 -15.46 12.16 -2.64
C LEU A 237 -15.75 13.25 -1.59
N HIS A 238 -14.83 13.42 -0.63
CA HIS A 238 -14.94 14.45 0.41
C HIS A 238 -15.02 15.85 -0.19
N GLN A 239 -14.10 16.18 -1.09
CA GLN A 239 -14.02 17.50 -1.73
C GLN A 239 -15.25 17.83 -2.60
N LEU A 240 -15.84 16.83 -3.25
CA LEU A 240 -17.00 17.01 -4.12
C LEU A 240 -18.33 17.01 -3.37
N GLY A 241 -18.32 16.91 -2.03
CA GLY A 241 -19.53 17.01 -1.21
C GLY A 241 -20.15 15.67 -0.83
N GLY A 242 -19.42 14.56 -0.98
CA GLY A 242 -19.79 13.25 -0.49
C GLY A 242 -19.82 12.15 -1.54
N VAL A 243 -20.27 10.96 -1.10
CA VAL A 243 -20.22 9.75 -1.92
C VAL A 243 -20.97 9.90 -3.25
N THR A 244 -22.21 10.39 -3.22
CA THR A 244 -23.05 10.50 -4.44
C THR A 244 -22.42 11.36 -5.51
N GLN A 245 -21.91 12.55 -5.15
CA GLN A 245 -21.27 13.48 -6.09
C GLN A 245 -19.95 12.93 -6.62
N GLY A 246 -19.17 12.30 -5.73
CA GLY A 246 -17.92 11.66 -6.12
C GLY A 246 -18.11 10.45 -7.02
N GLU A 247 -19.13 9.62 -6.80
CA GLU A 247 -19.50 8.52 -7.70
C GLU A 247 -19.88 9.03 -9.09
N GLN A 248 -20.63 10.13 -9.18
CA GLN A 248 -20.94 10.75 -10.46
C GLN A 248 -19.68 11.23 -11.17
N TYR A 249 -18.75 11.84 -10.44
CA TYR A 249 -17.45 12.24 -10.98
C TYR A 249 -16.65 11.06 -11.53
N PHE A 250 -16.52 9.95 -10.77
CA PHE A 250 -15.78 8.77 -11.24
C PHE A 250 -16.47 8.09 -12.43
N LYS A 251 -17.81 8.09 -12.51
CA LYS A 251 -18.52 7.63 -13.72
C LYS A 251 -18.19 8.51 -14.94
N GLN A 252 -18.11 9.85 -14.76
CA GLN A 252 -17.71 10.75 -15.83
C GLN A 252 -16.25 10.52 -16.24
N LEU A 253 -15.36 10.28 -15.27
CA LEU A 253 -13.95 10.02 -15.53
C LEU A 253 -13.77 8.67 -16.25
N ALA A 254 -14.53 7.64 -15.89
CA ALA A 254 -14.58 6.36 -16.59
C ALA A 254 -15.08 6.52 -18.02
N ALA A 255 -16.19 7.26 -18.23
CA ALA A 255 -16.70 7.59 -19.55
C ALA A 255 -15.71 8.43 -20.39
N ASN A 256 -14.84 9.20 -19.72
CA ASN A 256 -13.71 9.90 -20.36
C ASN A 256 -12.49 8.98 -20.63
N GLY A 257 -12.60 7.67 -20.38
CA GLY A 257 -11.58 6.68 -20.68
C GLY A 257 -10.46 6.60 -19.63
N LEU A 258 -10.81 6.66 -18.35
CA LEU A 258 -9.86 6.40 -17.26
C LEU A 258 -9.25 5.00 -17.39
N HIS A 259 -7.92 4.90 -17.30
CA HIS A 259 -7.21 3.63 -17.19
C HIS A 259 -6.98 3.29 -15.72
N VAL A 260 -7.35 2.07 -15.32
CA VAL A 260 -7.14 1.58 -13.96
C VAL A 260 -6.09 0.47 -13.96
N PHE A 261 -5.03 0.65 -13.18
CA PHE A 261 -3.88 -0.24 -13.08
C PHE A 261 -3.80 -0.89 -11.68
N THR A 262 -2.84 -1.77 -11.46
CA THR A 262 -2.70 -2.50 -10.21
C THR A 262 -1.75 -1.84 -9.21
N THR A 263 -0.69 -1.17 -9.68
CA THR A 263 0.38 -0.63 -8.82
C THR A 263 0.93 0.70 -9.34
N ASN A 264 1.54 1.51 -8.46
CA ASN A 264 2.24 2.74 -8.83
C ASN A 264 3.25 2.50 -9.97
N LYS A 265 4.02 1.42 -9.90
CA LYS A 265 5.02 1.08 -10.92
C LYS A 265 4.38 0.84 -12.28
N VAL A 266 3.26 0.14 -12.35
CA VAL A 266 2.55 -0.11 -13.63
C VAL A 266 1.98 1.19 -14.18
N THR A 267 1.31 1.98 -13.36
CA THR A 267 0.72 3.27 -13.75
C THR A 267 1.79 4.25 -14.27
N LEU A 268 2.89 4.41 -13.54
CA LEU A 268 3.99 5.30 -13.92
C LEU A 268 4.78 4.79 -15.13
N THR A 269 4.89 3.46 -15.31
CA THR A 269 5.49 2.89 -16.52
C THR A 269 4.62 3.15 -17.75
N SER A 270 3.28 3.03 -17.60
CA SER A 270 2.34 3.37 -18.69
C SER A 270 2.41 4.85 -19.09
N LEU A 271 2.63 5.75 -18.12
CA LEU A 271 2.90 7.16 -18.36
C LEU A 271 4.21 7.35 -19.15
N LEU A 272 5.29 6.70 -18.70
CA LEU A 272 6.61 6.79 -19.34
C LEU A 272 6.58 6.28 -20.79
N GLN A 273 5.77 5.26 -21.06
CA GLN A 273 5.58 4.68 -22.40
C GLN A 273 4.60 5.50 -23.26
N GLY A 274 3.98 6.54 -22.72
CA GLY A 274 3.02 7.39 -23.43
C GLY A 274 1.65 6.77 -23.68
N GLN A 275 1.32 5.67 -22.96
CA GLN A 275 -0.02 5.06 -23.01
C GLN A 275 -1.06 5.95 -22.32
N ILE A 276 -0.63 6.68 -21.29
CA ILE A 276 -1.39 7.73 -20.62
C ILE A 276 -0.55 9.02 -20.59
N LYS A 277 -1.17 10.17 -20.33
CA LYS A 277 -0.49 11.46 -20.19
C LYS A 277 -0.40 11.94 -18.74
N LEU A 278 -1.29 11.45 -17.91
CA LEU A 278 -1.44 11.82 -16.49
C LEU A 278 -1.55 10.55 -15.67
N ALA A 279 -0.73 10.41 -14.64
CA ALA A 279 -0.80 9.32 -13.66
C ALA A 279 -1.16 9.89 -12.29
N ILE A 280 -2.23 9.39 -11.67
CA ILE A 280 -2.63 9.74 -10.30
C ILE A 280 -2.06 8.68 -9.38
N VAL A 281 -1.13 9.08 -8.50
CA VAL A 281 -0.42 8.19 -7.57
C VAL A 281 -0.14 8.90 -6.25
N GLN A 282 0.41 8.20 -5.25
CA GLN A 282 1.00 8.86 -4.08
C GLN A 282 2.25 9.65 -4.48
N ASN A 283 2.53 10.74 -3.77
CA ASN A 283 3.61 11.66 -4.15
C ASN A 283 4.99 11.04 -4.05
N SER A 284 5.27 10.16 -3.09
CA SER A 284 6.56 9.48 -2.92
C SER A 284 6.94 8.73 -4.21
N ALA A 285 6.02 7.94 -4.76
CA ALA A 285 6.22 7.24 -6.03
C ALA A 285 6.43 8.23 -7.21
N GLY A 286 5.65 9.31 -7.25
CA GLY A 286 5.80 10.35 -8.26
C GLY A 286 7.15 11.05 -8.21
N ILE A 287 7.60 11.46 -7.04
CA ILE A 287 8.91 12.13 -6.81
C ILE A 287 10.06 11.17 -7.19
N GLY A 288 9.98 9.89 -6.81
CA GLY A 288 10.98 8.90 -7.16
C GLY A 288 11.10 8.69 -8.68
N PHE A 289 9.97 8.68 -9.39
CA PHE A 289 10.00 8.61 -10.86
C PHE A 289 10.48 9.90 -11.50
N GLU A 290 10.13 11.08 -10.99
CA GLU A 290 10.69 12.37 -11.46
C GLU A 290 12.21 12.40 -11.29
N TYR A 291 12.73 11.93 -10.17
CA TYR A 291 14.18 11.83 -9.95
C TYR A 291 14.86 10.93 -11.01
N LYS A 292 14.25 9.78 -11.30
CA LYS A 292 14.81 8.82 -12.27
C LYS A 292 14.62 9.25 -13.72
N TYR A 293 13.52 9.95 -14.01
CA TYR A 293 13.12 10.37 -15.35
C TYR A 293 12.78 11.86 -15.34
N PRO A 294 13.79 12.76 -15.52
CA PRO A 294 13.63 14.21 -15.33
C PRO A 294 12.60 14.90 -16.21
N GLN A 295 12.16 14.27 -17.31
CA GLN A 295 11.05 14.74 -18.13
C GLN A 295 9.68 14.58 -17.45
N LEU A 296 9.57 13.70 -16.47
CA LEU A 296 8.38 13.60 -15.64
C LEU A 296 8.37 14.69 -14.58
N LYS A 297 7.19 15.19 -14.25
CA LYS A 297 6.98 16.22 -13.24
C LYS A 297 5.81 15.84 -12.35
N VAL A 298 5.89 16.22 -11.09
CA VAL A 298 4.83 16.06 -10.10
C VAL A 298 4.07 17.37 -9.96
N ALA A 299 2.75 17.32 -10.10
CA ALA A 299 1.84 18.42 -9.83
C ALA A 299 0.81 18.02 -8.77
N TYR A 300 0.34 19.00 -8.02
CA TYR A 300 -0.68 18.80 -7.00
C TYR A 300 -1.92 19.59 -7.40
N PRO A 301 -3.08 18.91 -7.62
CA PRO A 301 -4.34 19.61 -7.86
C PRO A 301 -4.81 20.32 -6.58
N THR A 302 -5.89 21.06 -6.66
CA THR A 302 -6.39 22.00 -5.64
C THR A 302 -6.46 21.42 -4.24
N SER A 303 -6.58 20.10 -4.09
CA SER A 303 -6.62 19.39 -2.82
C SER A 303 -6.18 17.96 -3.00
N VAL A 304 -5.05 17.60 -2.41
CA VAL A 304 -4.59 16.22 -2.27
C VAL A 304 -4.84 15.76 -0.85
N THR A 305 -4.91 14.46 -0.62
CA THR A 305 -5.32 13.92 0.67
C THR A 305 -4.10 13.47 1.47
N ASP A 306 -4.11 13.72 2.77
CA ASP A 306 -3.14 13.12 3.68
C ASP A 306 -3.11 11.61 3.56
N LEU A 307 -1.91 11.06 3.71
CA LEU A 307 -1.68 9.62 3.60
C LEU A 307 -0.62 9.22 4.62
N PRO A 308 -1.00 9.02 5.88
CA PRO A 308 -0.05 8.54 6.87
C PRO A 308 0.29 7.07 6.64
N SER A 309 1.56 6.71 6.81
CA SER A 309 1.97 5.33 7.06
C SER A 309 1.64 4.99 8.51
N VAL A 310 1.00 3.86 8.78
CA VAL A 310 0.34 3.56 10.05
C VAL A 310 0.66 2.16 10.53
N ILE A 311 0.92 2.01 11.83
CA ILE A 311 1.02 0.72 12.52
C ILE A 311 -0.21 0.49 13.39
N GLY A 312 -0.80 -0.71 13.30
CA GLY A 312 -1.80 -1.24 14.21
C GLY A 312 -1.39 -2.62 14.74
N ILE A 313 -1.68 -2.89 16.01
CA ILE A 313 -1.36 -4.15 16.68
C ILE A 313 -2.66 -4.94 16.87
N ASP A 314 -2.66 -6.22 16.53
CA ASP A 314 -3.83 -7.08 16.68
C ASP A 314 -4.17 -7.31 18.16
N ALA A 315 -5.44 -7.11 18.52
CA ALA A 315 -5.93 -7.26 19.90
C ALA A 315 -6.18 -8.72 20.29
N LYS A 316 -6.27 -9.65 19.33
CA LYS A 316 -6.67 -11.05 19.54
C LYS A 316 -5.50 -12.01 19.61
N VAL A 317 -4.30 -11.65 19.16
CA VAL A 317 -3.11 -12.49 19.28
C VAL A 317 -2.63 -12.60 20.73
N SER A 318 -1.72 -13.51 20.99
CA SER A 318 -1.20 -13.75 22.35
C SER A 318 -0.56 -12.49 22.94
N LYS A 319 -0.59 -12.36 24.27
CA LYS A 319 0.08 -11.23 24.95
C LYS A 319 1.59 -11.19 24.68
N THR A 320 2.20 -12.32 24.42
CA THR A 320 3.62 -12.40 24.02
C THR A 320 3.81 -11.77 22.65
N GLU A 321 2.98 -12.12 21.67
CA GLU A 321 3.07 -11.56 20.32
C GLU A 321 2.71 -10.07 20.31
N GLN A 322 1.71 -9.62 21.10
CA GLN A 322 1.43 -8.19 21.29
C GLN A 322 2.66 -7.44 21.79
N ALA A 323 3.35 -8.01 22.84
CA ALA A 323 4.56 -7.41 23.36
C ALA A 323 5.70 -7.36 22.33
N GLU A 324 5.82 -8.36 21.45
CA GLU A 324 6.79 -8.31 20.35
C GLU A 324 6.41 -7.29 19.28
N ALA A 325 5.12 -7.13 18.99
CA ALA A 325 4.60 -6.09 18.09
C ALA A 325 4.86 -4.67 18.64
N GLU A 326 4.66 -4.46 19.96
CA GLU A 326 4.99 -3.19 20.64
C GLU A 326 6.49 -2.89 20.55
N LYS A 327 7.36 -3.89 20.67
CA LYS A 327 8.81 -3.71 20.49
C LYS A 327 9.17 -3.34 19.06
N PHE A 328 8.48 -3.92 18.07
CA PHE A 328 8.66 -3.57 16.66
C PHE A 328 8.24 -2.11 16.43
N ALA A 329 7.08 -1.70 16.90
CA ALA A 329 6.61 -0.33 16.79
C ALA A 329 7.56 0.67 17.49
N ASN A 330 8.07 0.33 18.69
CA ASN A 330 9.10 1.11 19.36
C ASN A 330 10.40 1.21 18.55
N PHE A 331 10.80 0.11 17.88
CA PHE A 331 11.97 0.13 17.02
C PHE A 331 11.79 1.08 15.83
N VAL A 332 10.64 1.02 15.13
CA VAL A 332 10.31 1.95 14.02
C VAL A 332 10.37 3.41 14.48
N TYR A 333 9.91 3.71 15.72
CA TYR A 333 9.96 5.07 16.27
C TYR A 333 11.33 5.50 16.75
N SER A 334 12.28 4.57 16.89
CA SER A 334 13.64 4.87 17.32
C SER A 334 14.43 5.61 16.23
N PRO A 335 15.52 6.33 16.57
CA PRO A 335 16.41 6.93 15.57
C PRO A 335 16.95 5.89 14.56
N GLN A 336 17.16 4.65 14.99
CA GLN A 336 17.64 3.57 14.12
C GLN A 336 16.55 3.15 13.12
N GLY A 337 15.32 2.93 13.56
CA GLY A 337 14.18 2.59 12.67
C GLY A 337 13.91 3.73 11.69
N GLN A 338 13.86 4.98 12.16
CA GLN A 338 13.66 6.13 11.26
C GLN A 338 14.78 6.26 10.21
N ALA A 339 16.01 5.91 10.54
CA ALA A 339 17.11 5.87 9.56
C ALA A 339 16.92 4.75 8.52
N VAL A 340 16.36 3.60 8.92
CA VAL A 340 16.01 2.51 8.01
C VAL A 340 14.85 2.91 7.10
N MET A 341 13.79 3.52 7.62
CA MET A 341 12.70 4.07 6.80
C MET A 341 13.21 5.04 5.74
N LEU A 342 14.14 5.94 6.09
CA LEU A 342 14.71 6.91 5.16
C LEU A 342 15.63 6.31 4.08
N SER A 343 16.13 5.09 4.27
CA SER A 343 17.12 4.47 3.38
C SER A 343 16.65 3.17 2.72
N GLY A 344 15.56 2.56 3.20
CA GLY A 344 15.10 1.24 2.77
C GLY A 344 14.52 1.22 1.37
N ASP A 345 13.89 2.33 0.96
CA ASP A 345 13.36 2.55 -0.41
C ASP A 345 13.59 4.00 -0.86
N PRO A 346 14.84 4.41 -1.15
CA PRO A 346 15.23 5.81 -1.28
C PRO A 346 14.61 6.58 -2.45
N HIS A 347 13.93 5.88 -3.36
CA HIS A 347 13.22 6.48 -4.51
C HIS A 347 11.75 6.04 -4.59
N GLY A 348 11.20 5.62 -3.48
CA GLY A 348 9.80 5.24 -3.28
C GLY A 348 9.33 5.72 -1.91
N ASP A 349 8.93 4.80 -1.04
CA ASP A 349 8.24 5.14 0.22
C ASP A 349 9.13 5.81 1.27
N SER A 350 10.47 5.78 1.14
CA SER A 350 11.37 6.63 1.94
C SER A 350 11.24 8.13 1.64
N LEU A 351 10.45 8.53 0.64
CA LEU A 351 10.21 9.94 0.29
C LEU A 351 8.95 10.47 1.01
N PHE A 352 8.97 10.41 2.34
CA PHE A 352 7.89 10.85 3.22
C PHE A 352 8.22 12.15 3.96
N PHE A 353 7.20 12.80 4.52
CA PHE A 353 7.33 13.91 5.46
C PHE A 353 7.51 13.34 6.87
N PRO A 354 8.62 13.60 7.54
CA PRO A 354 8.85 13.13 8.90
C PRO A 354 7.85 13.71 9.90
N ILE A 355 7.30 12.85 10.72
CA ILE A 355 6.38 13.20 11.80
C ILE A 355 6.93 12.80 13.18
N ILE A 356 8.11 12.19 13.22
CA ILE A 356 8.84 11.87 14.44
C ILE A 356 9.99 12.85 14.56
N SER A 357 10.08 13.51 15.72
CA SER A 357 11.08 14.55 16.02
C SER A 357 12.51 14.01 15.88
N GLY A 358 13.37 14.77 15.25
CA GLY A 358 14.75 14.37 14.99
C GLY A 358 14.96 13.60 13.69
N THR A 359 13.91 13.16 13.01
CA THR A 359 13.99 12.55 11.68
C THR A 359 14.16 13.65 10.62
N SER A 360 15.17 13.52 9.77
CA SER A 360 15.43 14.49 8.71
C SER A 360 14.55 14.24 7.49
N GLN A 361 13.98 15.30 6.91
CA GLN A 361 13.26 15.19 5.65
C GLN A 361 14.22 14.90 4.49
N HIS A 362 13.87 13.98 3.60
CA HIS A 362 14.65 13.68 2.42
C HIS A 362 14.67 14.90 1.46
N LYS A 363 15.85 15.22 0.91
CA LYS A 363 16.06 16.42 0.07
C LYS A 363 15.18 16.53 -1.18
N LEU A 364 14.68 15.41 -1.70
CA LEU A 364 13.79 15.37 -2.86
C LEU A 364 12.34 15.71 -2.49
N VAL A 365 11.96 15.56 -1.21
CA VAL A 365 10.60 15.83 -0.75
C VAL A 365 10.41 17.34 -0.60
N PRO A 366 9.41 17.96 -1.26
CA PRO A 366 9.15 19.40 -1.13
C PRO A 366 8.64 19.75 0.27
N SER A 367 8.58 21.03 0.61
CA SER A 367 7.92 21.45 1.86
C SER A 367 6.44 21.08 1.83
N LEU A 368 5.93 20.45 2.90
CA LEU A 368 4.51 20.13 3.01
C LEU A 368 3.62 21.38 2.88
N SER A 369 4.09 22.53 3.36
CA SER A 369 3.36 23.81 3.24
C SER A 369 3.18 24.30 1.81
N SER A 370 3.93 23.76 0.85
CA SER A 370 3.78 24.07 -0.58
C SER A 370 2.74 23.19 -1.30
N ILE A 371 2.14 22.23 -0.58
CA ILE A 371 1.18 21.26 -1.13
C ILE A 371 -0.20 21.54 -0.54
N PRO A 372 -1.26 21.63 -1.35
CA PRO A 372 -2.62 21.86 -0.85
C PRO A 372 -3.21 20.56 -0.27
N VAL A 373 -2.81 20.20 0.94
CA VAL A 373 -3.24 18.97 1.63
C VAL A 373 -4.54 19.22 2.38
N GLN A 374 -5.53 18.35 2.15
CA GLN A 374 -6.69 18.19 3.02
C GLN A 374 -6.48 16.99 3.94
N PHE A 375 -6.93 17.12 5.17
CA PHE A 375 -7.00 16.02 6.15
C PHE A 375 -8.45 15.56 6.22
N ILE A 376 -8.69 14.27 5.96
CA ILE A 376 -10.03 13.69 6.02
C ILE A 376 -10.16 12.83 7.27
N ASP A 377 -11.36 12.77 7.85
CA ASP A 377 -11.59 12.00 9.08
C ASP A 377 -11.63 10.49 8.77
N PRO A 378 -10.65 9.69 9.23
CA PRO A 378 -10.60 8.26 8.98
C PRO A 378 -11.80 7.51 9.61
N LYS A 379 -12.40 8.03 10.70
CA LYS A 379 -13.60 7.45 11.31
C LYS A 379 -14.84 7.58 10.41
N VAL A 380 -14.83 8.57 9.52
CA VAL A 380 -15.89 8.77 8.52
C VAL A 380 -15.65 7.90 7.30
N TRP A 381 -14.42 7.85 6.80
CA TRP A 381 -14.10 7.21 5.53
C TRP A 381 -13.73 5.74 5.65
N GLY A 382 -13.13 5.30 6.74
CA GLY A 382 -12.76 3.91 6.97
C GLY A 382 -13.93 2.93 6.88
N PRO A 383 -15.04 3.12 7.60
CA PRO A 383 -16.18 2.22 7.52
C PRO A 383 -16.86 2.14 6.14
N ARG A 384 -16.55 3.08 5.26
CA ARG A 384 -17.09 3.15 3.89
C ARG A 384 -16.16 2.50 2.86
N GLU A 385 -14.92 2.17 3.22
CA GLU A 385 -13.89 1.71 2.29
C GLU A 385 -14.33 0.50 1.47
N SER A 386 -14.82 -0.54 2.13
CA SER A 386 -15.28 -1.76 1.44
C SER A 386 -16.39 -1.47 0.43
N ALA A 387 -17.39 -0.69 0.82
CA ALA A 387 -18.52 -0.36 -0.06
C ALA A 387 -18.08 0.51 -1.25
N ILE A 388 -17.21 1.50 -1.01
CA ILE A 388 -16.68 2.39 -2.06
C ILE A 388 -15.80 1.59 -3.03
N ASN A 389 -14.94 0.70 -2.54
CA ASN A 389 -14.08 -0.14 -3.37
C ASN A 389 -14.88 -1.13 -4.23
N GLN A 390 -15.95 -1.71 -3.68
CA GLN A 390 -16.88 -2.57 -4.44
C GLN A 390 -17.60 -1.76 -5.53
N TRP A 391 -18.12 -0.59 -5.17
CA TRP A 391 -18.77 0.30 -6.12
C TRP A 391 -17.82 0.72 -7.25
N PHE A 392 -16.59 1.13 -6.90
CA PHE A 392 -15.56 1.55 -7.87
C PHE A 392 -15.21 0.40 -8.82
N THR A 393 -15.02 -0.79 -8.29
CA THR A 393 -14.76 -1.98 -9.10
C THR A 393 -15.89 -2.26 -10.09
N ALA A 394 -17.14 -2.21 -9.64
CA ALA A 394 -18.29 -2.51 -10.46
C ALA A 394 -18.57 -1.46 -11.54
N ASN A 395 -18.35 -0.16 -11.24
CA ASN A 395 -18.80 0.95 -12.11
C ASN A 395 -17.66 1.66 -12.85
N VAL A 396 -16.40 1.49 -12.44
CA VAL A 396 -15.25 2.17 -13.04
C VAL A 396 -14.27 1.17 -13.66
N VAL A 397 -14.02 0.04 -12.98
CA VAL A 397 -13.08 -0.97 -13.50
C VAL A 397 -13.77 -1.89 -14.52
N ASN A 398 -14.99 -2.32 -14.25
CA ASN A 398 -15.78 -3.28 -15.05
C ASN A 398 -16.92 -2.62 -15.84
N GLY A 399 -17.08 -1.30 -15.74
CA GLY A 399 -18.16 -0.51 -16.35
C GLY A 399 -17.99 -0.10 -17.80
#